data_e48fef0f3cd724a7b33ee1d1f0343422
#
_entry.id   e48fef0f3cd724a7b33ee1d1f0343422
#
_cell.length_a   1.000
_cell.length_b   1.000
_cell.length_c   1.000
_cell.angle_alpha   90.00
_cell.angle_beta   90.00
_cell.angle_gamma   90.00
#
_symmetry.space_group_name_H-M   'P 1'
#
loop_
_entity.id
_entity.type
_entity.pdbx_description
1 polymer ?
#
loop_
_entity_poly.entity_id
_entity_poly.type
_entity_poly.pdbx_seq_one_letter_code
_entity_poly.pdbx_strand_id
1 'polypeptide(L)'
;MPSIARPSVLGEPLDPLPKKFAAFMRPLLPGLLNEIRTEVTRSYPVYGRLLNGPDGDAIRQGVEQALTAFVDRVADPSSSSELRDELLRRFGRVEAYEGRDLEVLQGAYRLGARIALRRAKTLGRQYSLSPALILAFADALFAYVEELEAITREGYAEVRERAASEESALRRQLLHFLLAASPLPRTAVSELCKAAAWELPRSCFLVALQSPAPEHIQATLDRDVLADLDIPQPHLLVPGDLTPARLDMIRTALAGTRAAVGLTVPVGQAADSVRWARRVLQLVDDDVIPDAPLIRCEDHLTTLWLLSDSALVDRVAARELAPLDELPARRRDRLVETLRVHVSTRAPAEQVGEMLGVHAQTVRYRLRTLDAYLGDRLADPDHRFAIEVALRSLHLRGHDDPE
;
A
#
# COMPACT_ATOMS: atom_id res chain seq x y z
N MET A 1 3.27 21.99 -5.74
CA MET A 1 3.04 20.90 -6.70
C MET A 1 3.07 21.48 -8.10
N PRO A 2 4.01 21.15 -8.97
CA PRO A 2 3.98 21.62 -10.35
C PRO A 2 2.97 20.79 -11.13
N SER A 3 2.02 21.49 -11.75
CA SER A 3 1.05 20.97 -12.71
C SER A 3 1.78 20.24 -13.84
N ILE A 4 1.58 18.92 -13.92
CA ILE A 4 2.03 18.13 -15.08
C ILE A 4 1.12 18.53 -16.25
N ALA A 5 1.69 19.32 -17.16
CA ALA A 5 1.07 19.63 -18.44
C ALA A 5 0.81 18.31 -19.20
N ARG A 6 -0.46 18.02 -19.46
CA ARG A 6 -0.88 16.93 -20.35
C ARG A 6 -0.20 17.12 -21.72
N PRO A 7 0.46 16.11 -22.27
CA PRO A 7 0.89 16.20 -23.66
C PRO A 7 -0.36 16.23 -24.52
N SER A 8 -0.56 17.32 -25.23
CA SER A 8 -1.55 17.41 -26.31
C SER A 8 -1.09 16.50 -27.45
N VAL A 9 -1.61 15.29 -27.47
CA VAL A 9 -1.53 14.38 -28.63
C VAL A 9 -2.66 14.76 -29.61
N LEU A 10 -2.86 16.03 -29.82
CA LEU A 10 -3.73 16.52 -30.88
C LEU A 10 -2.81 17.09 -31.96
N GLY A 11 -2.65 16.28 -33.01
CA GLY A 11 -2.11 16.77 -34.27
C GLY A 11 -2.85 18.03 -34.75
N GLU A 12 -2.24 18.72 -35.71
CA GLU A 12 -2.76 19.95 -36.34
C GLU A 12 -4.27 19.87 -36.58
N PRO A 13 -5.01 21.01 -36.41
CA PRO A 13 -6.45 21.02 -36.61
C PRO A 13 -6.75 20.58 -38.04
N LEU A 14 -7.41 19.42 -38.17
CA LEU A 14 -7.92 18.89 -39.42
C LEU A 14 -8.79 19.96 -40.09
N ASP A 15 -8.71 20.10 -41.40
CA ASP A 15 -9.57 20.99 -42.16
C ASP A 15 -11.03 20.72 -41.79
N PRO A 16 -11.76 21.71 -41.27
CA PRO A 16 -13.13 21.47 -40.76
C PRO A 16 -14.04 21.06 -41.89
N LEU A 17 -14.83 20.00 -41.65
CA LEU A 17 -15.87 19.59 -42.58
C LEU A 17 -16.82 20.78 -42.91
N PRO A 18 -17.17 21.01 -44.17
CA PRO A 18 -18.05 22.11 -44.54
C PRO A 18 -19.40 22.01 -43.79
N LYS A 19 -19.86 23.09 -43.16
CA LYS A 19 -21.16 23.12 -42.40
C LYS A 19 -22.33 22.57 -43.23
N LYS A 20 -22.32 22.77 -44.55
CA LYS A 20 -23.34 22.22 -45.48
C LYS A 20 -23.36 20.70 -45.51
N PHE A 21 -22.25 20.04 -45.12
CA PHE A 21 -22.15 18.58 -45.07
C PHE A 21 -23.03 18.00 -43.94
N ALA A 22 -23.20 18.69 -42.84
CA ALA A 22 -24.11 18.30 -41.76
C ALA A 22 -25.57 18.21 -42.26
N ALA A 23 -26.03 19.15 -43.07
CA ALA A 23 -27.36 19.12 -43.66
C ALA A 23 -27.56 17.91 -44.59
N PHE A 24 -26.51 17.48 -45.27
CA PHE A 24 -26.50 16.27 -46.09
C PHE A 24 -26.53 14.98 -45.24
N MET A 25 -25.82 14.95 -44.14
CA MET A 25 -25.74 13.76 -43.25
C MET A 25 -27.03 13.53 -42.46
N ARG A 26 -27.68 14.57 -41.97
CA ARG A 26 -28.82 14.51 -41.04
C ARG A 26 -29.96 13.59 -41.51
N PRO A 27 -30.42 13.63 -42.76
CA PRO A 27 -31.47 12.73 -43.25
C PRO A 27 -31.04 11.26 -43.35
N LEU A 28 -29.74 11.00 -43.34
CA LEU A 28 -29.16 9.64 -43.50
C LEU A 28 -29.00 8.93 -42.18
N LEU A 29 -29.07 9.65 -41.03
CA LEU A 29 -28.83 9.09 -39.69
C LEU A 29 -29.78 7.93 -39.36
N PRO A 30 -31.11 7.95 -39.56
CA PRO A 30 -31.96 6.83 -39.18
C PRO A 30 -31.59 5.53 -39.88
N GLY A 31 -31.21 5.59 -41.17
CA GLY A 31 -30.76 4.44 -41.94
C GLY A 31 -29.39 3.92 -41.44
N LEU A 32 -28.46 4.81 -41.09
CA LEU A 32 -27.15 4.45 -40.55
C LEU A 32 -27.30 3.83 -39.16
N LEU A 33 -28.13 4.39 -38.29
CA LEU A 33 -28.44 3.84 -36.96
C LEU A 33 -28.95 2.40 -37.03
N ASN A 34 -29.89 2.13 -37.96
CA ASN A 34 -30.40 0.77 -38.13
C ASN A 34 -29.36 -0.22 -38.62
N GLU A 35 -28.48 0.20 -39.54
CA GLU A 35 -27.37 -0.62 -40.06
C GLU A 35 -26.36 -0.92 -38.95
N ILE A 36 -25.94 0.09 -38.19
CA ILE A 36 -25.02 -0.07 -37.05
C ILE A 36 -25.62 -1.02 -36.02
N ARG A 37 -26.88 -0.83 -35.62
CA ARG A 37 -27.56 -1.69 -34.66
C ARG A 37 -27.56 -3.14 -35.09
N THR A 38 -27.93 -3.40 -36.31
CA THR A 38 -28.01 -4.77 -36.87
C THR A 38 -26.64 -5.45 -36.87
N GLU A 39 -25.60 -4.73 -37.28
CA GLU A 39 -24.26 -5.28 -37.36
C GLU A 39 -23.59 -5.46 -36.02
N VAL A 40 -23.80 -4.50 -35.06
CA VAL A 40 -23.31 -4.62 -33.68
C VAL A 40 -23.97 -5.78 -32.97
N THR A 41 -25.31 -5.96 -33.12
CA THR A 41 -26.05 -7.09 -32.53
C THR A 41 -25.51 -8.43 -33.05
N ARG A 42 -25.14 -8.48 -34.32
CA ARG A 42 -24.56 -9.71 -34.95
C ARG A 42 -23.13 -9.97 -34.47
N SER A 43 -22.30 -8.94 -34.38
CA SER A 43 -20.88 -9.09 -34.11
C SER A 43 -20.59 -9.19 -32.60
N TYR A 44 -21.45 -8.61 -31.76
CA TYR A 44 -21.33 -8.59 -30.30
C TYR A 44 -22.64 -9.08 -29.66
N PRO A 45 -22.84 -10.40 -29.47
CA PRO A 45 -24.08 -10.97 -28.94
C PRO A 45 -24.49 -10.43 -27.55
N VAL A 46 -23.53 -9.96 -26.75
CA VAL A 46 -23.80 -9.30 -25.46
C VAL A 46 -24.71 -8.10 -25.66
N TYR A 47 -24.38 -7.21 -26.60
CA TYR A 47 -25.20 -6.03 -26.91
C TYR A 47 -26.52 -6.37 -27.58
N GLY A 48 -26.58 -7.48 -28.30
CA GLY A 48 -27.85 -7.99 -28.84
C GLY A 48 -28.86 -8.30 -27.74
N ARG A 49 -28.43 -8.90 -26.64
CA ARG A 49 -29.26 -9.19 -25.46
C ARG A 49 -29.65 -7.90 -24.71
N LEU A 50 -28.72 -6.97 -24.54
CA LEU A 50 -28.96 -5.69 -23.87
C LEU A 50 -29.94 -4.82 -24.64
N LEU A 51 -29.82 -4.73 -25.98
CA LEU A 51 -30.70 -3.94 -26.83
C LEU A 51 -32.15 -4.48 -26.86
N ASN A 52 -32.35 -5.76 -26.55
CA ASN A 52 -33.66 -6.41 -26.47
C ASN A 52 -34.16 -6.52 -25.01
N GLY A 53 -33.38 -6.07 -24.03
CA GLY A 53 -33.70 -6.07 -22.61
C GLY A 53 -34.39 -4.76 -22.16
N PRO A 54 -34.64 -4.62 -20.84
CA PRO A 54 -35.31 -3.46 -20.26
C PRO A 54 -34.55 -2.13 -20.50
N ASP A 55 -33.21 -2.17 -20.60
CA ASP A 55 -32.38 -1.00 -20.85
C ASP A 55 -32.13 -0.70 -22.33
N GLY A 56 -32.75 -1.48 -23.23
CA GLY A 56 -32.52 -1.39 -24.67
C GLY A 56 -32.90 -0.05 -25.28
N ASP A 57 -33.92 0.63 -24.73
CA ASP A 57 -34.34 1.97 -25.18
C ASP A 57 -33.29 3.02 -24.82
N ALA A 58 -32.72 2.96 -23.61
CA ALA A 58 -31.68 3.88 -23.17
C ALA A 58 -30.40 3.73 -24.01
N ILE A 59 -30.02 2.49 -24.36
CA ILE A 59 -28.85 2.24 -25.22
C ILE A 59 -29.10 2.77 -26.64
N ARG A 60 -30.29 2.51 -27.21
CA ARG A 60 -30.69 3.03 -28.53
C ARG A 60 -30.61 4.54 -28.59
N GLN A 61 -31.20 5.22 -27.59
CA GLN A 61 -31.17 6.65 -27.45
C GLN A 61 -29.75 7.20 -27.34
N GLY A 62 -28.89 6.53 -26.56
CA GLY A 62 -27.48 6.91 -26.41
C GLY A 62 -26.68 6.85 -27.71
N VAL A 63 -26.86 5.79 -28.52
CA VAL A 63 -26.24 5.67 -29.83
C VAL A 63 -26.74 6.73 -30.80
N GLU A 64 -28.04 7.01 -30.79
CA GLU A 64 -28.66 8.07 -31.60
C GLU A 64 -28.11 9.45 -31.23
N GLN A 65 -28.00 9.74 -29.94
CA GLN A 65 -27.43 10.98 -29.45
C GLN A 65 -25.95 11.14 -29.83
N ALA A 66 -25.15 10.06 -29.73
CA ALA A 66 -23.78 10.10 -30.15
C ALA A 66 -23.62 10.45 -31.64
N LEU A 67 -24.39 9.83 -32.51
CA LEU A 67 -24.34 10.12 -33.94
C LEU A 67 -24.88 11.53 -34.27
N THR A 68 -25.95 11.95 -33.59
CA THR A 68 -26.51 13.32 -33.74
C THR A 68 -25.50 14.36 -33.30
N ALA A 69 -24.83 14.16 -32.16
CA ALA A 69 -23.80 15.07 -31.65
C ALA A 69 -22.62 15.22 -32.61
N PHE A 70 -22.21 14.12 -33.30
CA PHE A 70 -21.21 14.21 -34.34
C PHE A 70 -21.64 15.17 -35.48
N VAL A 71 -22.86 15.01 -35.99
CA VAL A 71 -23.41 15.85 -37.07
C VAL A 71 -23.58 17.29 -36.61
N ASP A 72 -24.02 17.52 -35.39
CA ASP A 72 -24.17 18.84 -34.80
C ASP A 72 -22.84 19.56 -34.67
N ARG A 73 -21.77 18.85 -34.25
CA ARG A 73 -20.42 19.39 -34.18
C ARG A 73 -19.88 19.77 -35.57
N VAL A 74 -20.18 18.98 -36.61
CA VAL A 74 -19.82 19.35 -37.98
C VAL A 74 -20.58 20.62 -38.42
N ALA A 75 -21.82 20.81 -38.00
CA ALA A 75 -22.61 22.02 -38.28
C ALA A 75 -22.11 23.23 -37.50
N ASP A 76 -21.80 23.01 -36.21
CA ASP A 76 -21.30 24.02 -35.29
C ASP A 76 -20.28 23.42 -34.33
N PRO A 77 -18.98 23.71 -34.52
CA PRO A 77 -17.90 23.22 -33.63
C PRO A 77 -18.04 23.64 -32.15
N SER A 78 -18.86 24.68 -31.87
CA SER A 78 -19.13 25.15 -30.51
C SER A 78 -20.33 24.48 -29.84
N SER A 79 -20.98 23.52 -30.52
CA SER A 79 -22.15 22.78 -29.96
C SER A 79 -21.75 22.03 -28.67
N SER A 80 -22.61 22.13 -27.64
CA SER A 80 -22.43 21.46 -26.37
C SER A 80 -22.48 19.92 -26.52
N SER A 81 -21.54 19.25 -25.90
CA SER A 81 -21.47 17.78 -25.87
C SER A 81 -21.76 17.18 -24.49
N GLU A 82 -22.10 18.01 -23.50
CA GLU A 82 -22.24 17.58 -22.09
C GLU A 82 -23.19 16.41 -21.88
N LEU A 83 -24.38 16.45 -22.52
CA LEU A 83 -25.35 15.36 -22.40
C LEU A 83 -24.81 14.03 -22.96
N ARG A 84 -24.18 14.09 -24.13
CA ARG A 84 -23.49 12.93 -24.75
C ARG A 84 -22.39 12.39 -23.83
N ASP A 85 -21.54 13.27 -23.29
CA ASP A 85 -20.39 12.92 -22.49
C ASP A 85 -20.83 12.21 -21.19
N GLU A 86 -21.89 12.70 -20.55
CA GLU A 86 -22.44 12.05 -19.36
C GLU A 86 -23.06 10.67 -19.69
N LEU A 87 -23.73 10.53 -20.84
CA LEU A 87 -24.21 9.21 -21.28
C LEU A 87 -23.06 8.23 -21.55
N LEU A 88 -21.98 8.68 -22.16
CA LEU A 88 -20.81 7.85 -22.43
C LEU A 88 -20.11 7.43 -21.13
N ARG A 89 -19.93 8.33 -20.16
CA ARG A 89 -19.43 7.97 -18.82
C ARG A 89 -20.36 6.95 -18.16
N ARG A 90 -21.67 7.14 -18.27
CA ARG A 90 -22.66 6.18 -17.75
C ARG A 90 -22.50 4.80 -18.39
N PHE A 91 -22.27 4.71 -19.71
CA PHE A 91 -21.99 3.42 -20.36
C PHE A 91 -20.72 2.80 -19.79
N GLY A 92 -19.64 3.56 -19.64
CA GLY A 92 -18.41 3.06 -19.00
C GLY A 92 -18.66 2.53 -17.59
N ARG A 93 -19.41 3.26 -16.76
CA ARG A 93 -19.78 2.82 -15.41
C ARG A 93 -20.55 1.51 -15.42
N VAL A 94 -21.54 1.36 -16.30
CA VAL A 94 -22.35 0.13 -16.42
C VAL A 94 -21.48 -1.05 -16.83
N GLU A 95 -20.59 -0.88 -17.81
CA GLU A 95 -19.66 -1.96 -18.20
C GLU A 95 -18.77 -2.41 -17.02
N ALA A 96 -18.29 -1.47 -16.21
CA ALA A 96 -17.48 -1.79 -15.02
C ALA A 96 -18.29 -2.51 -13.93
N TYR A 97 -19.53 -2.07 -13.63
CA TYR A 97 -20.40 -2.71 -12.65
C TYR A 97 -20.77 -4.15 -13.03
N GLU A 98 -21.00 -4.38 -14.32
CA GLU A 98 -21.33 -5.69 -14.86
C GLU A 98 -20.08 -6.58 -15.08
N GLY A 99 -18.89 -6.09 -14.75
CA GLY A 99 -17.63 -6.83 -14.91
C GLY A 99 -17.29 -7.13 -16.37
N ARG A 100 -17.84 -6.38 -17.33
CA ARG A 100 -17.56 -6.58 -18.75
C ARG A 100 -16.28 -5.89 -19.17
N ASP A 101 -15.63 -6.46 -20.20
CA ASP A 101 -14.42 -5.88 -20.77
C ASP A 101 -14.77 -4.63 -21.60
N LEU A 102 -14.14 -3.52 -21.29
CA LEU A 102 -14.31 -2.25 -22.00
C LEU A 102 -13.91 -2.36 -23.47
N GLU A 103 -12.99 -3.28 -23.85
CA GLU A 103 -12.57 -3.50 -25.24
C GLU A 103 -13.74 -3.92 -26.14
N VAL A 104 -14.73 -4.64 -25.59
CA VAL A 104 -15.92 -5.07 -26.33
C VAL A 104 -16.76 -3.86 -26.74
N LEU A 105 -16.95 -2.87 -25.85
CA LEU A 105 -17.68 -1.64 -26.15
C LEU A 105 -16.90 -0.77 -27.17
N GLN A 106 -15.59 -0.63 -26.96
CA GLN A 106 -14.73 0.09 -27.91
C GLN A 106 -14.72 -0.57 -29.31
N GLY A 107 -14.75 -1.89 -29.34
CA GLY A 107 -14.91 -2.64 -30.58
C GLY A 107 -16.22 -2.31 -31.33
N ALA A 108 -17.32 -2.12 -30.59
CA ALA A 108 -18.61 -1.71 -31.16
C ALA A 108 -18.55 -0.28 -31.73
N TYR A 109 -17.86 0.67 -31.08
CA TYR A 109 -17.66 2.03 -31.62
C TYR A 109 -16.86 2.00 -32.93
N ARG A 110 -15.75 1.24 -32.98
CA ARG A 110 -14.94 1.06 -34.19
C ARG A 110 -15.70 0.39 -35.33
N LEU A 111 -16.58 -0.57 -35.00
CA LEU A 111 -17.47 -1.19 -35.98
C LEU A 111 -18.45 -0.17 -36.55
N GLY A 112 -19.07 0.64 -35.69
CA GLY A 112 -19.98 1.73 -36.12
C GLY A 112 -19.29 2.73 -37.06
N ALA A 113 -18.07 3.14 -36.74
CA ALA A 113 -17.27 4.01 -37.60
C ALA A 113 -16.97 3.39 -38.97
N ARG A 114 -16.61 2.10 -39.01
CA ARG A 114 -16.40 1.40 -40.28
C ARG A 114 -17.64 1.34 -41.15
N ILE A 115 -18.81 1.15 -40.54
CA ILE A 115 -20.10 1.16 -41.26
C ILE A 115 -20.38 2.56 -41.80
N ALA A 116 -20.23 3.59 -41.01
CA ALA A 116 -20.42 4.99 -41.40
C ALA A 116 -19.50 5.37 -42.56
N LEU A 117 -18.23 5.01 -42.50
CA LEU A 117 -17.26 5.26 -43.56
C LEU A 117 -17.59 4.51 -44.86
N ARG A 118 -18.01 3.24 -44.77
CA ARG A 118 -18.45 2.44 -45.92
C ARG A 118 -19.65 3.09 -46.63
N ARG A 119 -20.62 3.56 -45.83
CA ARG A 119 -21.80 4.26 -46.32
C ARG A 119 -21.45 5.60 -46.99
N ALA A 120 -20.55 6.39 -46.34
CA ALA A 120 -20.03 7.63 -46.89
C ALA A 120 -19.35 7.44 -48.25
N LYS A 121 -18.53 6.35 -48.43
CA LYS A 121 -17.90 6.02 -49.70
C LYS A 121 -18.96 5.67 -50.80
N THR A 122 -20.02 4.97 -50.44
CA THR A 122 -21.12 4.62 -51.40
C THR A 122 -21.85 5.88 -51.83
N LEU A 123 -22.25 6.73 -50.88
CA LEU A 123 -22.93 8.00 -51.15
C LEU A 123 -21.99 8.99 -51.87
N GLY A 124 -20.70 8.99 -51.56
CA GLY A 124 -19.71 9.82 -52.27
C GLY A 124 -19.67 9.52 -53.76
N ARG A 125 -19.79 8.26 -54.16
CA ARG A 125 -19.93 7.88 -55.58
C ARG A 125 -21.24 8.30 -56.19
N GLN A 126 -22.35 8.12 -55.47
CA GLN A 126 -23.71 8.47 -55.93
C GLN A 126 -23.92 9.96 -56.11
N TYR A 127 -23.33 10.79 -55.24
CA TYR A 127 -23.51 12.25 -55.25
C TYR A 127 -22.26 13.02 -55.72
N SER A 128 -21.27 12.28 -56.30
CA SER A 128 -20.04 12.89 -56.86
C SER A 128 -19.26 13.77 -55.83
N LEU A 129 -19.23 13.33 -54.56
CA LEU A 129 -18.47 14.03 -53.53
C LEU A 129 -16.97 13.94 -53.80
N SER A 130 -16.20 14.99 -53.48
CA SER A 130 -14.77 14.98 -53.71
C SER A 130 -14.06 13.94 -52.81
N PRO A 131 -13.00 13.30 -53.29
CA PRO A 131 -12.18 12.40 -52.49
C PRO A 131 -11.61 13.06 -51.22
N ALA A 132 -11.26 14.34 -51.30
CA ALA A 132 -10.78 15.13 -50.16
C ALA A 132 -11.85 15.24 -49.05
N LEU A 133 -13.12 15.42 -49.39
CA LEU A 133 -14.22 15.50 -48.45
C LEU A 133 -14.44 14.13 -47.75
N ILE A 134 -14.31 13.03 -48.47
CA ILE A 134 -14.43 11.67 -47.87
C ILE A 134 -13.28 11.40 -46.93
N LEU A 135 -12.06 11.88 -47.24
CA LEU A 135 -10.90 11.74 -46.38
C LEU A 135 -11.08 12.59 -45.11
N ALA A 136 -11.43 13.87 -45.21
CA ALA A 136 -11.73 14.74 -44.08
C ALA A 136 -12.83 14.17 -43.18
N PHE A 137 -13.88 13.55 -43.78
CA PHE A 137 -14.90 12.83 -43.01
C PHE A 137 -14.33 11.64 -42.25
N ALA A 138 -13.46 10.84 -42.86
CA ALA A 138 -12.85 9.70 -42.20
C ALA A 138 -12.00 10.14 -40.99
N ASP A 139 -11.16 11.18 -41.16
CA ASP A 139 -10.33 11.72 -40.12
C ASP A 139 -11.15 12.29 -38.95
N ALA A 140 -12.19 13.07 -39.24
CA ALA A 140 -13.12 13.58 -38.22
C ALA A 140 -13.87 12.46 -37.49
N LEU A 141 -14.24 11.42 -38.20
CA LEU A 141 -14.95 10.26 -37.61
C LEU A 141 -14.04 9.45 -36.69
N PHE A 142 -12.78 9.21 -37.09
CA PHE A 142 -11.83 8.49 -36.21
C PHE A 142 -11.48 9.29 -34.97
N ALA A 143 -11.19 10.59 -35.12
CA ALA A 143 -10.97 11.49 -33.96
C ALA A 143 -12.18 11.49 -33.00
N TYR A 144 -13.38 11.46 -33.56
CA TYR A 144 -14.60 11.39 -32.74
C TYR A 144 -14.71 10.04 -31.98
N VAL A 145 -14.38 8.93 -32.61
CA VAL A 145 -14.39 7.61 -31.96
C VAL A 145 -13.35 7.55 -30.81
N GLU A 146 -12.16 8.09 -31.00
CA GLU A 146 -11.14 8.21 -29.96
C GLU A 146 -11.66 8.99 -28.74
N GLU A 147 -12.40 10.09 -29.00
CA GLU A 147 -13.04 10.87 -27.96
C GLU A 147 -14.12 10.06 -27.21
N LEU A 148 -14.99 9.31 -27.92
CA LEU A 148 -15.99 8.44 -27.31
C LEU A 148 -15.32 7.37 -26.44
N GLU A 149 -14.24 6.75 -26.92
CA GLU A 149 -13.47 5.75 -26.19
C GLU A 149 -12.83 6.35 -24.92
N ALA A 150 -12.29 7.58 -24.98
CA ALA A 150 -11.67 8.25 -23.85
C ALA A 150 -12.70 8.55 -22.74
N ILE A 151 -13.86 9.13 -23.10
CA ILE A 151 -14.91 9.49 -22.14
C ILE A 151 -15.51 8.23 -21.48
N THR A 152 -15.71 7.18 -22.27
CA THR A 152 -16.22 5.90 -21.76
C THR A 152 -15.22 5.25 -20.79
N ARG A 153 -13.91 5.36 -21.08
CA ARG A 153 -12.82 4.88 -20.21
C ARG A 153 -12.78 5.65 -18.88
N GLU A 154 -13.04 6.95 -18.88
CA GLU A 154 -13.17 7.74 -17.65
C GLU A 154 -14.24 7.16 -16.74
N GLY A 155 -15.47 6.96 -17.25
CA GLY A 155 -16.55 6.38 -16.45
C GLY A 155 -16.27 4.95 -15.96
N TYR A 156 -15.58 4.14 -16.75
CA TYR A 156 -15.14 2.80 -16.35
C TYR A 156 -14.12 2.85 -15.22
N ALA A 157 -13.13 3.74 -15.34
CA ALA A 157 -12.09 3.93 -14.35
C ALA A 157 -12.65 4.42 -13.00
N GLU A 158 -13.61 5.37 -13.00
CA GLU A 158 -14.27 5.86 -11.79
C GLU A 158 -14.83 4.74 -10.91
N VAL A 159 -15.50 3.76 -11.51
CA VAL A 159 -16.08 2.62 -10.77
C VAL A 159 -15.00 1.69 -10.25
N ARG A 160 -13.98 1.42 -11.06
CA ARG A 160 -12.86 0.53 -10.68
C ARG A 160 -12.03 1.13 -9.55
N GLU A 161 -11.76 2.42 -9.60
CA GLU A 161 -11.04 3.13 -8.54
C GLU A 161 -11.85 3.18 -7.24
N ARG A 162 -13.17 3.42 -7.33
CA ARG A 162 -14.05 3.40 -6.16
C ARG A 162 -14.10 2.01 -5.52
N ALA A 163 -14.27 0.96 -6.32
CA ALA A 163 -14.28 -0.42 -5.82
C ALA A 163 -12.94 -0.80 -5.17
N ALA A 164 -11.81 -0.41 -5.76
CA ALA A 164 -10.49 -0.63 -5.18
C ALA A 164 -10.31 0.15 -3.87
N SER A 165 -10.84 1.38 -3.78
CA SER A 165 -10.81 2.19 -2.56
C SER A 165 -11.66 1.58 -1.44
N GLU A 166 -12.86 1.06 -1.76
CA GLU A 166 -13.73 0.39 -0.80
C GLU A 166 -13.11 -0.92 -0.30
N GLU A 167 -12.51 -1.73 -1.17
CA GLU A 167 -11.78 -2.93 -0.79
C GLU A 167 -10.61 -2.58 0.14
N SER A 168 -9.81 -1.57 -0.20
CA SER A 168 -8.69 -1.11 0.62
C SER A 168 -9.16 -0.61 1.99
N ALA A 169 -10.30 0.09 2.05
CA ALA A 169 -10.88 0.54 3.31
C ALA A 169 -11.33 -0.63 4.20
N LEU A 170 -11.99 -1.64 3.63
CA LEU A 170 -12.40 -2.85 4.35
C LEU A 170 -11.20 -3.65 4.88
N ARG A 171 -10.13 -3.75 4.08
CA ARG A 171 -8.89 -4.42 4.47
C ARG A 171 -8.16 -3.68 5.60
N ARG A 172 -8.12 -2.35 5.57
CA ARG A 172 -7.60 -1.55 6.70
C ARG A 172 -8.46 -1.71 7.94
N GLN A 173 -9.78 -1.68 7.81
CA GLN A 173 -10.69 -1.91 8.92
C GLN A 173 -10.47 -3.30 9.56
N LEU A 174 -10.30 -4.34 8.76
CA LEU A 174 -9.97 -5.68 9.23
C LEU A 174 -8.64 -5.69 9.98
N LEU A 175 -7.59 -5.06 9.43
CA LEU A 175 -6.29 -4.95 10.09
C LEU A 175 -6.38 -4.27 11.45
N HIS A 176 -7.05 -3.11 11.53
CA HIS A 176 -7.28 -2.42 12.81
C HIS A 176 -8.05 -3.29 13.80
N PHE A 177 -9.04 -4.02 13.32
CA PHE A 177 -9.82 -4.93 14.16
C PHE A 177 -8.95 -6.06 14.73
N LEU A 178 -8.09 -6.67 13.92
CA LEU A 178 -7.15 -7.72 14.34
C LEU A 178 -6.09 -7.20 15.33
N LEU A 179 -5.75 -5.91 15.28
CA LEU A 179 -4.80 -5.27 16.20
C LEU A 179 -5.45 -4.72 17.48
N ALA A 180 -6.76 -4.74 17.58
CA ALA A 180 -7.44 -4.30 18.79
C ALA A 180 -7.13 -5.28 19.95
N ALA A 181 -6.76 -4.73 21.12
CA ALA A 181 -6.32 -5.50 22.29
C ALA A 181 -7.45 -6.25 23.03
N SER A 182 -8.64 -6.39 22.48
CA SER A 182 -9.79 -7.06 23.08
C SER A 182 -10.01 -8.45 22.48
N PRO A 183 -10.53 -9.43 23.24
CA PRO A 183 -10.89 -10.71 22.66
C PRO A 183 -11.91 -10.52 21.54
N LEU A 184 -11.50 -10.87 20.34
CA LEU A 184 -12.28 -10.65 19.12
C LEU A 184 -13.43 -11.64 19.04
N PRO A 185 -14.70 -11.18 18.88
CA PRO A 185 -15.81 -12.07 18.61
C PRO A 185 -15.59 -12.80 17.28
N ARG A 186 -15.57 -14.14 17.30
CA ARG A 186 -15.29 -14.96 16.10
C ARG A 186 -16.22 -14.66 14.93
N THR A 187 -17.47 -14.34 15.20
CA THR A 187 -18.49 -13.97 14.20
C THR A 187 -18.10 -12.67 13.47
N ALA A 188 -17.73 -11.64 14.22
CA ALA A 188 -17.33 -10.35 13.64
C ALA A 188 -16.05 -10.46 12.80
N VAL A 189 -15.05 -11.23 13.26
CA VAL A 189 -13.85 -11.53 12.45
C VAL A 189 -14.23 -12.20 11.13
N SER A 190 -15.09 -13.24 11.20
CA SER A 190 -15.50 -13.99 10.01
C SER A 190 -16.26 -13.13 9.00
N GLU A 191 -17.11 -12.22 9.45
CA GLU A 191 -17.86 -11.30 8.59
C GLU A 191 -16.94 -10.28 7.93
N LEU A 192 -16.01 -9.67 8.67
CA LEU A 192 -15.03 -8.75 8.13
C LEU A 192 -14.07 -9.42 7.14
N CYS A 193 -13.62 -10.65 7.44
CA CYS A 193 -12.78 -11.42 6.51
C CYS A 193 -13.50 -11.68 5.18
N LYS A 194 -14.80 -12.05 5.23
CA LYS A 194 -15.60 -12.22 4.01
C LYS A 194 -15.76 -10.92 3.23
N ALA A 195 -16.07 -9.82 3.92
CA ALA A 195 -16.25 -8.51 3.31
C ALA A 195 -14.95 -8.00 2.67
N ALA A 196 -13.79 -8.24 3.32
CA ALA A 196 -12.47 -7.87 2.81
C ALA A 196 -11.89 -8.85 1.79
N ALA A 197 -12.63 -9.91 1.42
CA ALA A 197 -12.16 -11.02 0.58
C ALA A 197 -10.78 -11.55 1.03
N TRP A 198 -10.62 -11.73 2.36
CA TRP A 198 -9.37 -12.14 2.98
C TRP A 198 -9.55 -13.39 3.84
N GLU A 199 -8.65 -14.37 3.67
CA GLU A 199 -8.70 -15.62 4.42
C GLU A 199 -7.97 -15.49 5.77
N LEU A 200 -8.65 -15.82 6.87
CA LEU A 200 -8.10 -15.72 8.21
C LEU A 200 -7.00 -16.78 8.43
N PRO A 201 -5.73 -16.39 8.63
CA PRO A 201 -4.64 -17.33 8.84
C PRO A 201 -4.63 -17.84 10.29
N ARG A 202 -3.91 -18.96 10.52
CA ARG A 202 -3.66 -19.45 11.89
C ARG A 202 -2.59 -18.63 12.61
N SER A 203 -1.54 -18.26 11.88
CA SER A 203 -0.41 -17.47 12.33
C SER A 203 -0.20 -16.28 11.40
N CYS A 204 0.44 -15.24 11.91
CA CYS A 204 0.86 -14.08 11.15
C CYS A 204 2.09 -13.45 11.81
N PHE A 205 2.75 -12.59 11.09
CA PHE A 205 3.71 -11.65 11.66
C PHE A 205 3.48 -10.26 11.10
N LEU A 206 3.89 -9.26 11.84
CA LEU A 206 3.74 -7.87 11.39
C LEU A 206 5.09 -7.25 11.08
N VAL A 207 5.06 -6.31 10.15
CA VAL A 207 6.23 -5.52 9.77
C VAL A 207 5.90 -4.07 10.06
N ALA A 208 6.67 -3.44 10.93
CA ALA A 208 6.61 -2.00 11.17
C ALA A 208 7.59 -1.29 10.22
N LEU A 209 7.15 -0.16 9.67
CA LEU A 209 7.94 0.65 8.75
C LEU A 209 8.26 2.00 9.36
N GLN A 210 9.38 2.59 8.96
CA GLN A 210 9.67 3.99 9.24
C GLN A 210 8.74 4.89 8.40
N SER A 211 8.22 5.93 9.02
CA SER A 211 7.33 6.92 8.37
C SER A 211 8.14 8.02 7.65
N PRO A 212 7.69 8.55 6.51
CA PRO A 212 6.53 8.09 5.72
C PRO A 212 6.83 6.83 4.89
N ALA A 213 5.82 5.99 4.74
CA ALA A 213 5.94 4.82 3.84
C ALA A 213 5.85 5.28 2.38
N PRO A 214 6.71 4.77 1.47
CA PRO A 214 6.63 5.10 0.05
C PRO A 214 5.35 4.58 -0.62
N GLU A 215 4.75 5.36 -1.50
CA GLU A 215 3.48 5.04 -2.18
C GLU A 215 3.53 3.74 -3.00
N HIS A 216 4.70 3.38 -3.55
CA HIS A 216 4.84 2.20 -4.40
C HIS A 216 4.74 0.86 -3.64
N ILE A 217 4.89 0.86 -2.31
CA ILE A 217 4.88 -0.36 -1.49
C ILE A 217 3.59 -1.14 -1.70
N GLN A 218 2.45 -0.47 -1.68
CA GLN A 218 1.15 -1.12 -1.82
C GLN A 218 0.99 -1.89 -3.14
N ALA A 219 1.58 -1.40 -4.22
CA ALA A 219 1.53 -2.04 -5.53
C ALA A 219 2.43 -3.28 -5.65
N THR A 220 3.41 -3.42 -4.76
CA THR A 220 4.40 -4.51 -4.77
C THR A 220 4.09 -5.64 -3.79
N LEU A 221 3.11 -5.44 -2.89
CA LEU A 221 2.72 -6.44 -1.91
C LEU A 221 1.84 -7.54 -2.51
N ASP A 222 1.99 -8.75 -2.00
CA ASP A 222 1.07 -9.85 -2.29
C ASP A 222 -0.34 -9.52 -1.82
N ARG A 223 -1.34 -10.04 -2.53
CA ARG A 223 -2.76 -9.77 -2.24
C ARG A 223 -3.23 -10.26 -0.87
N ASP A 224 -2.53 -11.19 -0.26
CA ASP A 224 -2.87 -11.71 1.07
C ASP A 224 -2.34 -10.83 2.23
N VAL A 225 -1.46 -9.85 1.95
CA VAL A 225 -0.91 -8.92 2.93
C VAL A 225 -1.89 -7.79 3.20
N LEU A 226 -2.23 -7.56 4.47
CA LEU A 226 -2.98 -6.36 4.89
C LEU A 226 -1.99 -5.24 5.20
N ALA A 227 -2.31 -4.03 4.76
CA ALA A 227 -1.44 -2.86 4.92
C ALA A 227 -2.21 -1.65 5.45
N ASP A 228 -1.57 -0.88 6.33
CA ASP A 228 -1.96 0.47 6.68
C ASP A 228 -0.72 1.36 6.65
N LEU A 229 -0.58 2.09 5.54
CA LEU A 229 0.62 2.85 5.20
C LEU A 229 0.44 4.37 5.40
N ASP A 230 -0.81 4.84 5.47
CA ASP A 230 -1.17 6.26 5.52
C ASP A 230 -1.27 6.81 6.96
N ILE A 231 -0.61 6.15 7.91
CA ILE A 231 -0.64 6.50 9.33
C ILE A 231 0.76 6.84 9.84
N PRO A 232 0.87 7.52 11.01
CA PRO A 232 2.17 7.88 11.59
C PRO A 232 3.10 6.69 11.91
N GLN A 233 2.53 5.50 12.10
CA GLN A 233 3.26 4.26 12.36
C GLN A 233 2.85 3.18 11.36
N PRO A 234 3.28 3.29 10.09
CA PRO A 234 2.86 2.39 9.04
C PRO A 234 3.28 0.95 9.33
N HIS A 235 2.42 0.01 8.94
CA HIS A 235 2.68 -1.41 9.19
C HIS A 235 1.93 -2.33 8.24
N LEU A 236 2.45 -3.55 8.12
CA LEU A 236 1.90 -4.63 7.31
C LEU A 236 1.59 -5.82 8.23
N LEU A 237 0.51 -6.55 7.93
CA LEU A 237 0.26 -7.89 8.46
C LEU A 237 0.46 -8.89 7.33
N VAL A 238 1.39 -9.81 7.53
CA VAL A 238 1.72 -10.88 6.59
C VAL A 238 1.20 -12.21 7.17
N PRO A 239 0.32 -12.91 6.45
CA PRO A 239 -0.22 -14.19 6.93
C PRO A 239 0.81 -15.31 6.87
N GLY A 240 0.69 -16.26 7.83
CA GLY A 240 1.55 -17.43 7.92
C GLY A 240 2.87 -17.17 8.65
N ASP A 241 3.81 -18.11 8.46
CA ASP A 241 5.12 -18.07 9.10
C ASP A 241 6.15 -17.31 8.25
N LEU A 242 7.17 -16.76 8.90
CA LEU A 242 8.26 -16.05 8.24
C LEU A 242 9.18 -17.05 7.53
N THR A 243 8.88 -17.36 6.28
CA THR A 243 9.72 -18.18 5.41
C THR A 243 10.78 -17.35 4.68
N PRO A 244 11.87 -17.93 4.17
CA PRO A 244 12.86 -17.22 3.35
C PRO A 244 12.23 -16.50 2.15
N ALA A 245 11.26 -17.12 1.47
CA ALA A 245 10.55 -16.52 0.33
C ALA A 245 9.74 -15.28 0.75
N ARG A 246 9.03 -15.34 1.91
CA ARG A 246 8.32 -14.18 2.46
C ARG A 246 9.27 -13.06 2.85
N LEU A 247 10.41 -13.41 3.44
CA LEU A 247 11.44 -12.43 3.81
C LEU A 247 12.01 -11.71 2.57
N ASP A 248 12.26 -12.44 1.49
CA ASP A 248 12.76 -11.87 0.23
C ASP A 248 11.71 -10.99 -0.46
N MET A 249 10.44 -11.39 -0.43
CA MET A 249 9.32 -10.56 -0.88
C MET A 249 9.27 -9.23 -0.11
N ILE A 250 9.31 -9.28 1.22
CA ILE A 250 9.32 -8.09 2.09
C ILE A 250 10.53 -7.20 1.77
N ARG A 251 11.73 -7.80 1.68
CA ARG A 251 12.95 -7.06 1.37
C ARG A 251 12.87 -6.33 0.04
N THR A 252 12.26 -6.97 -0.97
CA THR A 252 12.07 -6.39 -2.29
C THR A 252 11.02 -5.28 -2.27
N ALA A 253 9.88 -5.51 -1.63
CA ALA A 253 8.79 -4.54 -1.55
C ALA A 253 9.17 -3.29 -0.74
N LEU A 254 10.01 -3.44 0.30
CA LEU A 254 10.43 -2.37 1.20
C LEU A 254 11.83 -1.81 0.86
N ALA A 255 12.34 -2.04 -0.34
CA ALA A 255 13.65 -1.54 -0.74
C ALA A 255 13.73 -0.01 -0.57
N GLY A 256 14.74 0.45 0.20
CA GLY A 256 14.93 1.88 0.51
C GLY A 256 14.13 2.39 1.71
N THR A 257 13.38 1.53 2.41
CA THR A 257 12.65 1.89 3.62
C THR A 257 13.16 1.05 4.79
N ARG A 258 13.48 1.70 5.92
CA ARG A 258 13.82 0.98 7.15
C ARG A 258 12.57 0.30 7.70
N ALA A 259 12.70 -0.99 8.03
CA ALA A 259 11.58 -1.76 8.56
C ALA A 259 12.05 -2.79 9.60
N ALA A 260 11.15 -3.15 10.51
CA ALA A 260 11.37 -4.23 11.47
C ALA A 260 10.30 -5.31 11.33
N VAL A 261 10.74 -6.57 11.30
CA VAL A 261 9.89 -7.76 11.21
C VAL A 261 9.63 -8.30 12.60
N GLY A 262 8.38 -8.30 13.02
CA GLY A 262 7.91 -8.86 14.28
C GLY A 262 8.00 -10.39 14.34
N LEU A 263 7.74 -10.94 15.51
CA LEU A 263 7.70 -12.38 15.71
C LEU A 263 6.42 -12.97 15.07
N THR A 264 6.52 -14.19 14.58
CA THR A 264 5.36 -14.97 14.17
C THR A 264 4.53 -15.35 15.39
N VAL A 265 3.24 -15.03 15.36
CA VAL A 265 2.30 -15.25 16.46
C VAL A 265 0.98 -15.81 15.92
N PRO A 266 0.16 -16.45 16.77
CA PRO A 266 -1.24 -16.69 16.43
C PRO A 266 -1.95 -15.38 16.08
N VAL A 267 -2.85 -15.38 15.08
CA VAL A 267 -3.51 -14.15 14.59
C VAL A 267 -4.18 -13.32 15.71
N GLY A 268 -4.69 -13.96 16.75
CA GLY A 268 -5.25 -13.26 17.92
C GLY A 268 -4.23 -12.50 18.79
N GLN A 269 -2.93 -12.66 18.50
CA GLN A 269 -1.82 -11.95 19.17
C GLN A 269 -1.09 -11.01 18.20
N ALA A 270 -1.69 -10.66 17.08
CA ALA A 270 -1.10 -9.79 16.06
C ALA A 270 -0.59 -8.46 16.64
N ALA A 271 -1.30 -7.89 17.63
CA ALA A 271 -0.90 -6.68 18.33
C ALA A 271 0.48 -6.79 19.01
N ASP A 272 0.84 -7.96 19.52
CA ASP A 272 2.16 -8.17 20.14
C ASP A 272 3.26 -8.12 19.09
N SER A 273 3.05 -8.75 17.93
CA SER A 273 4.03 -8.75 16.84
C SER A 273 4.38 -7.34 16.37
N VAL A 274 3.37 -6.48 16.13
CA VAL A 274 3.61 -5.09 15.71
C VAL A 274 4.24 -4.25 16.83
N ARG A 275 3.86 -4.48 18.07
CA ARG A 275 4.44 -3.80 19.23
C ARG A 275 5.95 -4.07 19.33
N TRP A 276 6.37 -5.31 19.18
CA TRP A 276 7.80 -5.67 19.18
C TRP A 276 8.55 -5.09 17.98
N ALA A 277 7.97 -5.16 16.80
CA ALA A 277 8.57 -4.56 15.60
C ALA A 277 8.78 -3.05 15.75
N ARG A 278 7.77 -2.32 16.26
CA ARG A 278 7.90 -0.89 16.57
C ARG A 278 8.97 -0.61 17.62
N ARG A 279 9.04 -1.47 18.64
CA ARG A 279 10.06 -1.32 19.68
C ARG A 279 11.47 -1.50 19.13
N VAL A 280 11.68 -2.44 18.21
CA VAL A 280 12.97 -2.59 17.52
C VAL A 280 13.34 -1.33 16.76
N LEU A 281 12.43 -0.71 16.00
CA LEU A 281 12.71 0.55 15.30
C LEU A 281 13.09 1.67 16.27
N GLN A 282 12.40 1.79 17.41
CA GLN A 282 12.77 2.75 18.45
C GLN A 282 14.17 2.50 19.01
N LEU A 283 14.52 1.22 19.27
CA LEU A 283 15.84 0.85 19.78
C LEU A 283 16.96 1.08 18.75
N VAL A 284 16.63 1.10 17.46
CA VAL A 284 17.57 1.53 16.41
C VAL A 284 17.72 3.05 16.42
N ASP A 285 16.63 3.80 16.59
CA ASP A 285 16.68 5.26 16.69
C ASP A 285 17.39 5.72 17.98
N ASP A 286 17.35 4.89 19.03
CA ASP A 286 18.08 5.09 20.30
C ASP A 286 19.54 4.54 20.25
N ASP A 287 20.06 4.16 19.08
CA ASP A 287 21.41 3.57 18.86
C ASP A 287 21.73 2.29 19.69
N VAL A 288 20.70 1.62 20.22
CA VAL A 288 20.84 0.37 21.01
C VAL A 288 21.00 -0.84 20.10
N ILE A 289 20.31 -0.84 18.98
CA ILE A 289 20.37 -1.89 17.95
C ILE A 289 21.02 -1.31 16.69
N PRO A 290 21.99 -2.01 16.08
CA PRO A 290 22.62 -1.55 14.83
C PRO A 290 21.58 -1.28 13.73
N ASP A 291 21.77 -0.17 13.00
CA ASP A 291 20.93 0.18 11.87
C ASP A 291 21.09 -0.81 10.71
N ALA A 292 19.94 -1.24 10.17
CA ALA A 292 19.87 -2.08 8.97
C ALA A 292 18.57 -1.82 8.22
N PRO A 293 18.54 -2.00 6.89
CA PRO A 293 17.32 -1.80 6.10
C PRO A 293 16.14 -2.66 6.55
N LEU A 294 16.40 -3.89 7.01
CA LEU A 294 15.39 -4.81 7.52
C LEU A 294 15.93 -5.52 8.76
N ILE A 295 15.32 -5.28 9.92
CA ILE A 295 15.73 -5.80 11.21
C ILE A 295 14.71 -6.85 11.68
N ARG A 296 15.17 -8.00 12.19
CA ARG A 296 14.30 -9.06 12.69
C ARG A 296 14.24 -9.03 14.20
N CYS A 297 13.04 -9.01 14.79
CA CYS A 297 12.86 -9.11 16.23
C CYS A 297 13.47 -10.38 16.82
N GLU A 298 13.48 -11.48 16.06
CA GLU A 298 14.07 -12.77 16.43
C GLU A 298 15.55 -12.65 16.85
N ASP A 299 16.29 -11.76 16.18
CA ASP A 299 17.72 -11.57 16.41
C ASP A 299 18.01 -10.73 17.67
N HIS A 300 16.95 -10.11 18.26
CA HIS A 300 17.06 -9.15 19.37
C HIS A 300 16.15 -9.47 20.57
N LEU A 301 15.72 -10.72 20.75
CA LEU A 301 14.76 -11.13 21.79
C LEU A 301 15.19 -10.72 23.20
N THR A 302 16.44 -10.92 23.55
CA THR A 302 16.96 -10.57 24.88
C THR A 302 16.97 -9.06 25.09
N THR A 303 17.37 -8.28 24.08
CA THR A 303 17.36 -6.81 24.13
C THR A 303 15.93 -6.29 24.29
N LEU A 304 14.98 -6.81 23.50
CA LEU A 304 13.57 -6.47 23.61
C LEU A 304 13.02 -6.77 25.00
N TRP A 305 13.36 -7.93 25.56
CA TRP A 305 12.92 -8.31 26.89
C TRP A 305 13.51 -7.41 27.98
N LEU A 306 14.81 -7.17 27.97
CA LEU A 306 15.50 -6.35 28.94
C LEU A 306 15.04 -4.88 28.93
N LEU A 307 14.63 -4.37 27.75
CA LEU A 307 14.23 -2.98 27.56
C LEU A 307 12.72 -2.83 27.35
N SER A 308 11.92 -3.86 27.69
CA SER A 308 10.45 -3.83 27.56
C SER A 308 9.80 -2.79 28.50
N ASP A 309 10.35 -2.64 29.69
CA ASP A 309 9.92 -1.65 30.70
C ASP A 309 11.15 -1.06 31.38
N SER A 310 11.69 0.00 30.80
CA SER A 310 12.89 0.67 31.33
C SER A 310 12.65 1.28 32.72
N ALA A 311 11.46 1.78 33.02
CA ALA A 311 11.13 2.36 34.31
C ALA A 311 11.14 1.30 35.42
N LEU A 312 10.65 0.08 35.15
CA LEU A 312 10.70 -1.02 36.09
C LEU A 312 12.15 -1.48 36.33
N VAL A 313 12.94 -1.58 35.26
CA VAL A 313 14.36 -1.94 35.35
C VAL A 313 15.14 -0.90 36.17
N ASP A 314 14.87 0.40 35.98
CA ASP A 314 15.50 1.45 36.79
C ASP A 314 15.15 1.33 38.27
N ARG A 315 13.91 0.91 38.61
CA ARG A 315 13.53 0.63 39.98
C ARG A 315 14.27 -0.56 40.56
N VAL A 316 14.46 -1.62 39.77
CA VAL A 316 15.27 -2.77 40.15
C VAL A 316 16.73 -2.36 40.40
N ALA A 317 17.32 -1.61 39.46
CA ALA A 317 18.68 -1.11 39.57
C ALA A 317 18.87 -0.23 40.83
N ALA A 318 18.00 0.74 41.05
CA ALA A 318 18.03 1.58 42.21
C ALA A 318 17.94 0.78 43.53
N ARG A 319 17.09 -0.24 43.58
CA ARG A 319 16.95 -1.10 44.78
C ARG A 319 18.19 -1.95 45.00
N GLU A 320 18.65 -2.62 43.99
CA GLU A 320 19.75 -3.59 44.12
C GLU A 320 21.13 -2.95 44.30
N LEU A 321 21.34 -1.78 43.70
CA LEU A 321 22.62 -1.04 43.78
C LEU A 321 22.65 0.04 44.89
N ALA A 322 21.54 0.25 45.61
CA ALA A 322 21.43 1.25 46.67
C ALA A 322 22.60 1.26 47.67
N PRO A 323 23.20 0.12 48.12
CA PRO A 323 24.34 0.16 49.00
C PRO A 323 25.60 0.85 48.45
N LEU A 324 25.67 1.01 47.12
CA LEU A 324 26.78 1.72 46.45
C LEU A 324 26.55 3.23 46.36
N ASP A 325 25.35 3.72 46.68
CA ASP A 325 25.01 5.17 46.59
C ASP A 325 25.73 6.02 47.66
N GLU A 326 26.22 5.38 48.73
CA GLU A 326 27.07 6.03 49.73
C GLU A 326 28.48 6.37 49.20
N LEU A 327 28.86 5.84 48.06
CA LEU A 327 30.17 6.03 47.48
C LEU A 327 30.19 7.27 46.54
N PRO A 328 31.36 7.98 46.46
CA PRO A 328 31.54 9.01 45.45
C PRO A 328 31.27 8.51 44.05
N ALA A 329 30.58 9.27 43.19
CA ALA A 329 30.10 8.85 41.88
C ALA A 329 31.17 8.15 41.03
N ARG A 330 32.34 8.75 40.84
CA ARG A 330 33.45 8.13 40.07
C ARG A 330 33.91 6.78 40.61
N ARG A 331 33.81 6.57 41.92
CA ARG A 331 34.16 5.27 42.54
C ARG A 331 33.08 4.26 42.35
N ARG A 332 31.82 4.67 42.49
CA ARG A 332 30.64 3.88 42.24
C ARG A 332 30.63 3.38 40.79
N ASP A 333 30.82 4.25 39.79
CA ASP A 333 30.79 3.88 38.35
C ASP A 333 31.85 2.82 38.03
N ARG A 334 33.09 2.96 38.53
CA ARG A 334 34.15 1.98 38.35
C ARG A 334 33.84 0.64 39.01
N LEU A 335 33.13 0.61 40.12
CA LEU A 335 32.71 -0.62 40.79
C LEU A 335 31.55 -1.27 40.03
N VAL A 336 30.58 -0.47 39.61
CA VAL A 336 29.42 -0.95 38.78
C VAL A 336 29.93 -1.56 37.48
N GLU A 337 30.86 -0.90 36.78
CA GLU A 337 31.47 -1.43 35.55
C GLU A 337 32.21 -2.78 35.81
N THR A 338 32.98 -2.86 36.90
CA THR A 338 33.66 -4.11 37.27
C THR A 338 32.67 -5.21 37.63
N LEU A 339 31.61 -4.88 38.37
CA LEU A 339 30.54 -5.81 38.72
C LEU A 339 29.84 -6.34 37.46
N ARG A 340 29.52 -5.45 36.52
CA ARG A 340 28.88 -5.83 35.24
C ARG A 340 29.69 -6.89 34.50
N VAL A 341 30.98 -6.64 34.28
CA VAL A 341 31.84 -7.58 33.57
C VAL A 341 31.98 -8.89 34.34
N HIS A 342 32.18 -8.81 35.65
CA HIS A 342 32.32 -9.99 36.48
C HIS A 342 31.09 -10.89 36.52
N VAL A 343 29.89 -10.31 36.71
CA VAL A 343 28.64 -11.08 36.79
C VAL A 343 28.25 -11.65 35.42
N SER A 344 28.47 -10.90 34.33
CA SER A 344 28.13 -11.36 32.97
C SER A 344 29.07 -12.44 32.42
N THR A 345 30.37 -12.37 32.75
CA THR A 345 31.38 -13.29 32.19
C THR A 345 31.77 -14.41 33.15
N ARG A 346 31.59 -14.22 34.46
CA ARG A 346 32.12 -15.09 35.51
C ARG A 346 33.62 -15.40 35.38
N ALA A 347 34.35 -14.49 34.72
CA ALA A 347 35.74 -14.64 34.42
C ALA A 347 36.62 -14.38 35.68
N PRO A 348 37.82 -14.98 35.77
CA PRO A 348 38.77 -14.66 36.81
C PRO A 348 39.28 -13.22 36.68
N ALA A 349 39.82 -12.66 37.80
CA ALA A 349 40.22 -11.25 37.87
C ALA A 349 41.24 -10.82 36.81
N GLU A 350 42.03 -11.74 36.28
CA GLU A 350 42.97 -11.51 35.18
C GLU A 350 42.23 -11.14 33.90
N GLN A 351 41.27 -11.94 33.50
CA GLN A 351 40.49 -11.71 32.26
C GLN A 351 39.59 -10.50 32.41
N VAL A 352 38.95 -10.29 33.57
CA VAL A 352 38.18 -9.06 33.83
C VAL A 352 39.08 -7.83 33.73
N GLY A 353 40.33 -7.94 34.20
CA GLY A 353 41.32 -6.86 34.10
C GLY A 353 41.68 -6.54 32.65
N GLU A 354 41.88 -7.55 31.81
CA GLU A 354 42.12 -7.37 30.37
C GLU A 354 40.95 -6.68 29.68
N MET A 355 39.72 -7.10 29.98
CA MET A 355 38.49 -6.48 29.39
C MET A 355 38.31 -5.02 29.80
N LEU A 356 38.74 -4.67 31.02
CA LEU A 356 38.59 -3.30 31.58
C LEU A 356 39.83 -2.42 31.40
N GLY A 357 40.90 -2.96 30.80
CA GLY A 357 42.18 -2.24 30.65
C GLY A 357 42.84 -1.89 32.01
N VAL A 358 42.63 -2.72 33.06
CA VAL A 358 43.20 -2.50 34.39
C VAL A 358 43.93 -3.72 34.91
N HIS A 359 44.90 -3.53 35.82
CA HIS A 359 45.64 -4.65 36.39
C HIS A 359 44.75 -5.57 37.25
N ALA A 360 44.97 -6.88 37.20
CA ALA A 360 44.22 -7.88 37.97
C ALA A 360 44.13 -7.59 39.48
N GLN A 361 45.15 -6.99 40.04
CA GLN A 361 45.17 -6.54 41.46
C GLN A 361 44.09 -5.51 41.72
N THR A 362 43.88 -4.57 40.81
CA THR A 362 42.81 -3.54 40.89
C THR A 362 41.45 -4.20 40.85
N VAL A 363 41.26 -5.19 39.98
CA VAL A 363 39.99 -5.96 39.89
C VAL A 363 39.74 -6.70 41.23
N ARG A 364 40.72 -7.40 41.78
CA ARG A 364 40.57 -8.06 43.07
C ARG A 364 40.23 -7.10 44.20
N TYR A 365 40.82 -5.90 44.21
CA TYR A 365 40.47 -4.86 45.17
C TYR A 365 39.01 -4.42 44.99
N ARG A 366 38.59 -4.12 43.77
CA ARG A 366 37.23 -3.71 43.48
C ARG A 366 36.21 -4.79 43.84
N LEU A 367 36.47 -6.08 43.54
CA LEU A 367 35.61 -7.16 43.90
C LEU A 367 35.49 -7.35 45.42
N ARG A 368 36.56 -7.19 46.20
CA ARG A 368 36.47 -7.19 47.65
C ARG A 368 35.66 -6.03 48.19
N THR A 369 35.76 -4.84 47.57
CA THR A 369 34.92 -3.69 47.93
C THR A 369 33.44 -3.97 47.63
N LEU A 370 33.15 -4.56 46.44
CA LEU A 370 31.78 -4.96 46.07
C LEU A 370 31.19 -6.01 47.03
N ASP A 371 32.00 -6.98 47.42
CA ASP A 371 31.63 -7.98 48.44
C ASP A 371 31.24 -7.36 49.77
N ALA A 372 31.99 -6.32 50.22
CA ALA A 372 31.70 -5.61 51.47
C ALA A 372 30.33 -4.84 51.41
N TYR A 373 29.90 -4.34 50.24
CA TYR A 373 28.65 -3.56 50.10
C TYR A 373 27.47 -4.43 49.64
N LEU A 374 27.71 -5.44 48.77
CA LEU A 374 26.70 -6.24 48.09
C LEU A 374 26.82 -7.77 48.34
N GLY A 375 27.74 -8.21 49.21
CA GLY A 375 28.04 -9.64 49.38
C GLY A 375 26.83 -10.51 49.69
N ASP A 376 25.97 -10.06 50.63
CA ASP A 376 24.74 -10.77 50.97
C ASP A 376 23.78 -10.85 49.75
N ARG A 377 23.70 -9.79 48.96
CA ARG A 377 22.85 -9.75 47.73
C ARG A 377 23.46 -10.60 46.60
N LEU A 378 24.77 -10.60 46.47
CA LEU A 378 25.47 -11.42 45.46
C LEU A 378 25.47 -12.92 45.81
N ALA A 379 25.37 -13.24 47.10
CA ALA A 379 25.23 -14.63 47.59
C ALA A 379 23.81 -15.18 47.34
N ASP A 380 22.77 -14.31 47.37
CA ASP A 380 21.39 -14.68 47.08
C ASP A 380 21.19 -14.78 45.55
N PRO A 381 20.66 -15.92 45.05
CA PRO A 381 20.48 -16.12 43.61
C PRO A 381 19.51 -15.13 42.96
N ASP A 382 18.43 -14.72 43.66
CA ASP A 382 17.38 -13.84 43.11
C ASP A 382 17.91 -12.41 43.04
N HIS A 383 18.56 -11.91 44.07
CA HIS A 383 19.22 -10.62 44.07
C HIS A 383 20.34 -10.54 43.03
N ARG A 384 21.17 -11.58 42.92
CA ARG A 384 22.22 -11.62 41.92
C ARG A 384 21.68 -11.57 40.49
N PHE A 385 20.60 -12.29 40.21
CA PHE A 385 19.90 -12.23 38.90
C PHE A 385 19.33 -10.82 38.64
N ALA A 386 18.70 -10.21 39.64
CA ALA A 386 18.17 -8.85 39.51
C ALA A 386 19.28 -7.83 39.22
N ILE A 387 20.43 -7.96 39.90
CA ILE A 387 21.62 -7.13 39.65
C ILE A 387 22.12 -7.33 38.20
N GLU A 388 22.24 -8.59 37.73
CA GLU A 388 22.68 -8.89 36.36
C GLU A 388 21.75 -8.27 35.32
N VAL A 389 20.43 -8.43 35.46
CA VAL A 389 19.43 -7.84 34.58
C VAL A 389 19.55 -6.31 34.56
N ALA A 390 19.63 -5.69 35.73
CA ALA A 390 19.77 -4.24 35.86
C ALA A 390 21.02 -3.71 35.16
N LEU A 391 22.17 -4.34 35.41
CA LEU A 391 23.46 -3.92 34.84
C LEU A 391 23.51 -4.11 33.32
N ARG A 392 22.93 -5.20 32.79
CA ARG A 392 22.84 -5.40 31.35
C ARG A 392 21.95 -4.37 30.68
N SER A 393 20.80 -4.08 31.28
CA SER A 393 19.87 -3.07 30.74
C SER A 393 20.44 -1.65 30.78
N LEU A 394 21.11 -1.29 31.86
CA LEU A 394 21.81 -0.01 31.98
C LEU A 394 22.93 0.11 30.93
N HIS A 395 23.70 -0.95 30.70
CA HIS A 395 24.76 -0.94 29.69
C HIS A 395 24.23 -0.79 28.26
N LEU A 396 23.13 -1.47 27.94
CA LEU A 396 22.49 -1.34 26.60
C LEU A 396 22.04 0.10 26.33
N ARG A 397 21.63 0.85 27.37
CA ARG A 397 21.19 2.24 27.23
C ARG A 397 22.32 3.26 27.36
N GLY A 398 23.41 2.92 28.01
CA GLY A 398 24.56 3.80 28.27
C GLY A 398 25.62 3.79 27.16
N HIS A 399 25.30 3.31 25.96
CA HIS A 399 26.22 3.35 24.81
C HIS A 399 26.31 4.76 24.20
N ASP A 400 25.59 5.76 24.77
CA ASP A 400 25.47 7.12 24.25
C ASP A 400 26.34 8.17 24.98
N ASP A 401 27.38 7.77 25.72
CA ASP A 401 28.41 8.73 26.18
C ASP A 401 29.78 8.38 25.60
N PRO A 402 30.11 8.82 24.38
CA PRO A 402 31.48 9.06 24.00
C PRO A 402 31.88 10.46 24.49
N GLU A 403 32.60 10.57 25.60
CA GLU A 403 33.45 11.74 25.78
C GLU A 403 34.62 11.73 24.77
#